data_62ef23693f519dc8e380df824d53c0ed
#
_entry.id   62ef23693f519dc8e380df824d53c0ed
#
_cell.length_a   1.000
_cell.length_b   1.000
_cell.length_c   1.000
_cell.angle_alpha   90.00
_cell.angle_beta   90.00
_cell.angle_gamma   90.00
#
_symmetry.space_group_name_H-M   'P 1'
#
loop_
_entity.id
_entity.type
_entity.pdbx_description
1 polymer ?
#
loop_
_entity_poly.entity_id
_entity_poly.type
_entity_poly.pdbx_seq_one_letter_code
_entity_poly.pdbx_strand_id
1 'polypeptide(L)'
;MRRAAVLSALLLLGAAPPSPFPWLVFVALVPWVRAARALELGAAARAGAWLFGVYWGAALLWIPQAGLRVGAWTLAAWLAVVLTLTLIGAAFGALLQLLHRRARWPLPLALSLAWVAVEVARTDLLGPLSFGWLGIALPLTQLPSLLQAAAWVGEAGLALGVVAINGAVVGLVS
;
A
#
# COMPACT_ATOMS: atom_id res chain seq x y z
N MET A 1 -2.68 -14.19 -9.26
CA MET A 1 -1.86 -13.27 -8.44
C MET A 1 -1.53 -11.95 -9.15
N ARG A 2 -0.77 -11.95 -10.26
CA ARG A 2 -0.37 -10.71 -10.95
C ARG A 2 -1.56 -9.81 -11.31
N ARG A 3 -2.65 -10.37 -11.88
CA ARG A 3 -3.86 -9.62 -12.22
C ARG A 3 -4.51 -8.95 -10.99
N ALA A 4 -4.56 -9.64 -9.85
CA ALA A 4 -5.11 -9.09 -8.62
C ALA A 4 -4.23 -7.95 -8.06
N ALA A 5 -2.90 -8.09 -8.13
CA ALA A 5 -1.97 -7.04 -7.74
C ALA A 5 -2.11 -5.79 -8.64
N VAL A 6 -2.19 -5.98 -9.96
CA VAL A 6 -2.40 -4.88 -10.92
C VAL A 6 -3.74 -4.19 -10.66
N LEU A 7 -4.82 -4.96 -10.47
CA LEU A 7 -6.14 -4.39 -10.20
C LEU A 7 -6.15 -3.56 -8.90
N SER A 8 -5.56 -4.10 -7.82
CA SER A 8 -5.44 -3.35 -6.56
C SER A 8 -4.58 -2.10 -6.72
N ALA A 9 -3.47 -2.17 -7.45
CA ALA A 9 -2.64 -1.00 -7.74
C ALA A 9 -3.40 0.07 -8.53
N LEU A 10 -4.17 -0.32 -9.54
CA LEU A 10 -5.01 0.61 -10.31
C LEU A 10 -6.10 1.26 -9.45
N LEU A 11 -6.72 0.50 -8.54
CA LEU A 11 -7.70 1.05 -7.61
C LEU A 11 -7.07 2.03 -6.63
N LEU A 12 -5.86 1.75 -6.12
CA LEU A 12 -5.11 2.69 -5.27
C LEU A 12 -4.74 3.97 -6.03
N LEU A 13 -4.27 3.85 -7.28
CA LEU A 13 -3.97 5.01 -8.13
C LEU A 13 -5.24 5.81 -8.43
N GLY A 14 -6.35 5.11 -8.71
CA GLY A 14 -7.64 5.72 -8.96
C GLY A 14 -8.26 6.39 -7.72
N ALA A 15 -7.82 6.02 -6.51
CA ALA A 15 -8.24 6.68 -5.28
C ALA A 15 -7.40 7.93 -4.97
N ALA A 16 -6.14 7.97 -5.43
CA ALA A 16 -5.19 9.02 -5.06
C ALA A 16 -5.57 10.38 -5.68
N PRO A 17 -5.41 11.51 -4.95
CA PRO A 17 -5.64 12.84 -5.49
C PRO A 17 -4.79 13.09 -6.75
N PRO A 18 -5.31 13.82 -7.75
CA PRO A 18 -6.59 14.57 -7.80
C PRO A 18 -7.80 13.75 -8.31
N SER A 19 -7.79 12.43 -8.21
CA SER A 19 -8.90 11.59 -8.68
C SER A 19 -10.21 11.95 -7.97
N PRO A 20 -11.36 11.96 -8.68
CA PRO A 20 -12.67 12.21 -8.07
C PRO A 20 -13.24 10.97 -7.31
N PHE A 21 -12.46 9.91 -7.18
CA PHE A 21 -12.92 8.63 -6.60
C PHE A 21 -12.18 8.23 -5.31
N PRO A 22 -12.06 9.10 -4.28
CA PRO A 22 -11.34 8.78 -3.05
C PRO A 22 -11.87 7.54 -2.33
N TRP A 23 -13.18 7.24 -2.47
CA TRP A 23 -13.84 6.08 -1.88
C TRP A 23 -13.28 4.73 -2.32
N LEU A 24 -12.62 4.67 -3.50
CA LEU A 24 -11.97 3.45 -3.97
C LEU A 24 -10.94 2.92 -2.98
N VAL A 25 -10.37 3.76 -2.14
CA VAL A 25 -9.37 3.35 -1.14
C VAL A 25 -9.91 2.29 -0.17
N PHE A 26 -11.21 2.29 0.12
CA PHE A 26 -11.84 1.34 1.03
C PHE A 26 -12.01 -0.06 0.46
N VAL A 27 -11.82 -0.23 -0.84
CA VAL A 27 -11.92 -1.53 -1.54
C VAL A 27 -10.69 -1.84 -2.39
N ALA A 28 -9.73 -0.93 -2.44
CA ALA A 28 -8.58 -1.02 -3.35
C ALA A 28 -7.70 -2.26 -3.11
N LEU A 29 -7.57 -2.70 -1.86
CA LEU A 29 -6.77 -3.89 -1.53
C LEU A 29 -7.56 -5.20 -1.64
N VAL A 30 -8.90 -5.16 -1.77
CA VAL A 30 -9.76 -6.35 -1.77
C VAL A 30 -9.33 -7.39 -2.81
N PRO A 31 -9.06 -7.04 -4.09
CA PRO A 31 -8.66 -8.03 -5.09
C PRO A 31 -7.35 -8.74 -4.71
N TRP A 32 -6.37 -7.98 -4.22
CA TRP A 32 -5.07 -8.52 -3.82
C TRP A 32 -5.20 -9.41 -2.57
N VAL A 33 -5.90 -8.94 -1.53
CA VAL A 33 -6.06 -9.65 -0.26
C VAL A 33 -6.78 -10.99 -0.48
N ARG A 34 -7.86 -11.03 -1.27
CA ARG A 34 -8.56 -12.27 -1.62
C ARG A 34 -7.63 -13.32 -2.24
N ALA A 35 -6.74 -12.85 -3.12
CA ALA A 35 -5.80 -13.74 -3.80
C ALA A 35 -4.60 -14.11 -2.91
N ALA A 36 -4.21 -13.23 -1.95
CA ALA A 36 -3.01 -13.40 -1.14
C ALA A 36 -3.25 -14.20 0.15
N ARG A 37 -4.44 -14.09 0.78
CA ARG A 37 -4.72 -14.61 2.13
C ARG A 37 -4.43 -16.11 2.32
N ALA A 38 -4.53 -16.92 1.26
CA ALA A 38 -4.31 -18.36 1.30
C ALA A 38 -2.90 -18.80 0.89
N LEU A 39 -2.03 -17.85 0.51
CA LEU A 39 -0.70 -18.17 0.00
C LEU A 39 0.25 -18.57 1.13
N GLU A 40 1.26 -19.37 0.77
CA GLU A 40 2.43 -19.61 1.61
C GLU A 40 3.31 -18.35 1.70
N LEU A 41 4.15 -18.26 2.74
CA LEU A 41 4.95 -17.10 3.09
C LEU A 41 5.71 -16.49 1.88
N GLY A 42 6.48 -17.32 1.18
CA GLY A 42 7.28 -16.84 0.05
C GLY A 42 6.44 -16.40 -1.16
N ALA A 43 5.29 -17.05 -1.38
CA ALA A 43 4.35 -16.65 -2.44
C ALA A 43 3.64 -15.33 -2.10
N ALA A 44 3.29 -15.14 -0.83
CA ALA A 44 2.69 -13.89 -0.34
C ALA A 44 3.69 -12.73 -0.39
N ALA A 45 4.96 -12.97 -0.05
CA ALA A 45 6.02 -11.97 -0.22
C ALA A 45 6.12 -11.51 -1.68
N ARG A 46 6.19 -12.46 -2.63
CA ARG A 46 6.19 -12.12 -4.07
C ARG A 46 4.93 -11.39 -4.51
N ALA A 47 3.78 -11.73 -3.94
CA ALA A 47 2.52 -11.06 -4.23
C ALA A 47 2.51 -9.60 -3.73
N GLY A 48 3.05 -9.34 -2.55
CA GLY A 48 3.24 -7.99 -2.01
C GLY A 48 4.23 -7.19 -2.83
N ALA A 49 5.34 -7.81 -3.24
CA ALA A 49 6.31 -7.19 -4.17
C ALA A 49 5.64 -6.76 -5.48
N TRP A 50 4.79 -7.61 -6.08
CA TRP A 50 4.03 -7.25 -7.29
C TRP A 50 3.07 -6.07 -7.06
N LEU A 51 2.33 -6.06 -5.94
CA LEU A 51 1.42 -4.96 -5.62
C LEU A 51 2.19 -3.64 -5.51
N PHE A 52 3.22 -3.60 -4.70
CA PHE A 52 4.01 -2.39 -4.45
C PHE A 52 4.81 -1.96 -5.67
N GLY A 53 5.45 -2.90 -6.37
CA GLY A 53 6.20 -2.60 -7.59
C GLY A 53 5.34 -1.95 -8.69
N VAL A 54 4.13 -2.47 -8.92
CA VAL A 54 3.20 -1.89 -9.90
C VAL A 54 2.67 -0.54 -9.42
N TYR A 55 2.21 -0.46 -8.16
CA TYR A 55 1.66 0.79 -7.61
C TYR A 55 2.69 1.91 -7.61
N TRP A 56 3.84 1.68 -6.98
CA TRP A 56 4.88 2.69 -6.86
C TRP A 56 5.59 2.98 -8.18
N GLY A 57 5.77 1.97 -9.03
CA GLY A 57 6.29 2.16 -10.37
C GLY A 57 5.45 3.14 -11.17
N ALA A 58 4.13 3.03 -11.11
CA ALA A 58 3.22 3.94 -11.79
C ALA A 58 3.07 5.29 -11.06
N ALA A 59 2.89 5.28 -9.73
CA ALA A 59 2.70 6.51 -8.94
C ALA A 59 3.89 7.47 -9.02
N LEU A 60 5.10 6.95 -9.20
CA LEU A 60 6.34 7.72 -9.24
C LEU A 60 6.87 7.97 -10.66
N LEU A 61 6.08 7.72 -11.72
CA LEU A 61 6.48 7.98 -13.11
C LEU A 61 6.85 9.45 -13.39
N TRP A 62 6.41 10.36 -12.56
CA TRP A 62 6.80 11.77 -12.67
C TRP A 62 8.31 12.00 -12.46
N ILE A 63 9.00 11.11 -11.70
CA ILE A 63 10.44 11.23 -11.43
C ILE A 63 11.26 11.09 -12.72
N PRO A 64 11.16 10.00 -13.52
CA PRO A 64 11.88 9.91 -14.79
C PRO A 64 11.40 10.94 -15.81
N GLN A 65 10.12 11.40 -15.77
CA GLN A 65 9.65 12.46 -16.63
C GLN A 65 10.36 13.80 -16.34
N ALA A 66 10.66 14.08 -15.08
CA ALA A 66 11.49 15.23 -14.70
C ALA A 66 12.90 15.15 -15.31
N GLY A 67 13.41 13.95 -15.58
CA GLY A 67 14.70 13.70 -16.21
C GLY A 67 14.87 14.34 -17.59
N LEU A 68 13.77 14.56 -18.30
CA LEU A 68 13.78 15.29 -19.57
C LEU A 68 14.30 16.75 -19.43
N ARG A 69 14.27 17.27 -18.19
CA ARG A 69 14.72 18.64 -17.87
C ARG A 69 15.96 18.66 -16.96
N VAL A 70 16.16 17.64 -16.13
CA VAL A 70 17.16 17.66 -15.03
C VAL A 70 18.30 16.68 -15.29
N GLY A 71 18.11 15.66 -16.14
CA GLY A 71 19.14 14.69 -16.53
C GLY A 71 18.72 13.23 -16.31
N ALA A 72 19.38 12.34 -17.04
CA ALA A 72 19.04 10.91 -17.08
C ALA A 72 19.24 10.15 -15.75
N TRP A 73 19.94 10.72 -14.78
CA TRP A 73 20.12 10.13 -13.45
C TRP A 73 18.80 9.92 -12.69
N THR A 74 17.74 10.68 -13.06
CA THR A 74 16.38 10.52 -12.48
C THR A 74 15.78 9.16 -12.75
N LEU A 75 16.16 8.49 -13.87
CA LEU A 75 15.75 7.11 -14.12
C LEU A 75 16.37 6.15 -13.09
N ALA A 76 17.65 6.32 -12.77
CA ALA A 76 18.31 5.52 -11.76
C ALA A 76 17.70 5.77 -10.37
N ALA A 77 17.40 7.03 -10.04
CA ALA A 77 16.72 7.38 -8.80
C ALA A 77 15.33 6.74 -8.70
N TRP A 78 14.52 6.82 -9.76
CA TRP A 78 13.22 6.16 -9.82
C TRP A 78 13.32 4.66 -9.63
N LEU A 79 14.24 3.99 -10.33
CA LEU A 79 14.47 2.55 -10.19
C LEU A 79 14.87 2.16 -8.76
N ALA A 80 15.77 2.93 -8.14
CA ALA A 80 16.21 2.67 -6.76
C ALA A 80 15.06 2.78 -5.76
N VAL A 81 14.24 3.85 -5.87
CA VAL A 81 13.08 4.05 -4.98
C VAL A 81 12.03 2.96 -5.22
N VAL A 82 11.67 2.66 -6.46
CA VAL A 82 10.68 1.62 -6.78
C VAL A 82 11.15 0.25 -6.32
N LEU A 83 12.43 -0.08 -6.47
CA LEU A 83 12.98 -1.34 -5.99
C LEU A 83 12.91 -1.43 -4.45
N THR A 84 13.29 -0.37 -3.74
CA THR A 84 13.18 -0.31 -2.27
C THR A 84 11.73 -0.52 -1.82
N LEU A 85 10.78 0.19 -2.43
CA LEU A 85 9.36 0.04 -2.10
C LEU A 85 8.79 -1.33 -2.49
N THR A 86 9.32 -1.95 -3.55
CA THR A 86 8.98 -3.34 -3.92
C THR A 86 9.43 -4.34 -2.85
N LEU A 87 10.61 -4.15 -2.27
CA LEU A 87 11.11 -4.99 -1.15
C LEU A 87 10.25 -4.79 0.10
N ILE A 88 9.84 -3.56 0.40
CA ILE A 88 8.88 -3.27 1.48
C ILE A 88 7.55 -3.98 1.22
N GLY A 89 7.07 -4.00 -0.02
CA GLY A 89 5.89 -4.76 -0.41
C GLY A 89 6.05 -6.27 -0.19
N ALA A 90 7.25 -6.81 -0.43
CA ALA A 90 7.54 -8.21 -0.09
C ALA A 90 7.44 -8.45 1.42
N ALA A 91 7.99 -7.55 2.22
CA ALA A 91 7.88 -7.62 3.69
C ALA A 91 6.42 -7.53 4.15
N PHE A 92 5.62 -6.64 3.54
CA PHE A 92 4.18 -6.55 3.80
C PHE A 92 3.45 -7.89 3.56
N GLY A 93 3.66 -8.51 2.39
CA GLY A 93 3.03 -9.79 2.07
C GLY A 93 3.46 -10.91 3.02
N ALA A 94 4.74 -10.95 3.40
CA ALA A 94 5.26 -11.92 4.38
C ALA A 94 4.66 -11.67 5.78
N LEU A 95 4.64 -10.43 6.25
CA LEU A 95 4.12 -10.05 7.56
C LEU A 95 2.63 -10.38 7.69
N LEU A 96 1.83 -10.10 6.65
CA LEU A 96 0.43 -10.51 6.62
C LEU A 96 0.28 -12.01 6.89
N GLN A 97 1.09 -12.86 6.25
CA GLN A 97 1.00 -14.32 6.46
C GLN A 97 1.45 -14.76 7.85
N LEU A 98 2.48 -14.11 8.39
CA LEU A 98 2.92 -14.36 9.75
C LEU A 98 1.81 -14.05 10.77
N LEU A 99 1.17 -12.90 10.64
CA LEU A 99 0.11 -12.48 11.54
C LEU A 99 -1.19 -13.28 11.33
N HIS A 100 -1.63 -13.44 10.09
CA HIS A 100 -2.93 -14.06 9.80
C HIS A 100 -2.88 -15.58 9.93
N ARG A 101 -1.92 -16.26 9.29
CA ARG A 101 -1.90 -17.72 9.23
C ARG A 101 -1.14 -18.37 10.40
N ARG A 102 0.01 -17.82 10.79
CA ARG A 102 0.79 -18.41 11.89
C ARG A 102 0.30 -17.99 13.25
N ALA A 103 0.10 -16.69 13.47
CA ALA A 103 -0.41 -16.15 14.72
C ALA A 103 -1.95 -16.22 14.84
N ARG A 104 -2.65 -16.61 13.76
CA ARG A 104 -4.11 -16.79 13.68
C ARG A 104 -4.93 -15.54 14.01
N TRP A 105 -4.39 -14.36 13.69
CA TRP A 105 -5.10 -13.11 13.90
C TRP A 105 -6.22 -12.93 12.87
N PRO A 106 -7.34 -12.27 13.25
CA PRO A 106 -8.39 -11.89 12.30
C PRO A 106 -7.82 -11.12 11.11
N LEU A 107 -8.29 -11.44 9.90
CA LEU A 107 -7.73 -10.85 8.68
C LEU A 107 -7.71 -9.32 8.67
N PRO A 108 -8.78 -8.59 9.10
CA PRO A 108 -8.74 -7.13 9.15
C PRO A 108 -7.61 -6.59 10.03
N LEU A 109 -7.42 -7.18 11.20
CA LEU A 109 -6.37 -6.76 12.14
C LEU A 109 -4.96 -7.10 11.62
N ALA A 110 -4.77 -8.33 11.13
CA ALA A 110 -3.48 -8.76 10.57
C ALA A 110 -3.07 -7.90 9.37
N LEU A 111 -4.02 -7.59 8.49
CA LEU A 111 -3.80 -6.76 7.31
C LEU A 111 -3.43 -5.33 7.69
N SER A 112 -4.17 -4.73 8.62
CA SER A 112 -3.94 -3.35 9.06
C SER A 112 -2.60 -3.19 9.76
N LEU A 113 -2.26 -4.09 10.66
CA LEU A 113 -0.97 -4.02 11.37
C LEU A 113 0.21 -4.29 10.44
N ALA A 114 0.06 -5.24 9.49
CA ALA A 114 1.08 -5.46 8.47
C ALA A 114 1.30 -4.21 7.60
N TRP A 115 0.21 -3.53 7.23
CA TRP A 115 0.29 -2.29 6.43
C TRP A 115 0.97 -1.16 7.21
N VAL A 116 0.47 -0.85 8.42
CA VAL A 116 1.02 0.24 9.24
C VAL A 116 2.49 -0.01 9.59
N ALA A 117 2.87 -1.26 9.89
CA ALA A 117 4.27 -1.59 10.16
C ALA A 117 5.20 -1.26 8.98
N VAL A 118 4.80 -1.61 7.75
CA VAL A 118 5.61 -1.29 6.57
C VAL A 118 5.52 0.19 6.17
N GLU A 119 4.41 0.86 6.49
CA GLU A 119 4.27 2.30 6.28
C GLU A 119 5.20 3.09 7.21
N VAL A 120 5.23 2.77 8.50
CA VAL A 120 6.18 3.34 9.46
C VAL A 120 7.63 3.02 9.06
N ALA A 121 7.91 1.78 8.66
CA ALA A 121 9.25 1.43 8.19
C ALA A 121 9.68 2.30 6.99
N ARG A 122 8.77 2.55 6.05
CA ARG A 122 9.00 3.36 4.86
C ARG A 122 9.19 4.85 5.18
N THR A 123 8.45 5.36 6.17
CA THR A 123 8.48 6.80 6.49
C THR A 123 9.60 7.17 7.45
N ASP A 124 9.91 6.30 8.42
CA ASP A 124 10.71 6.70 9.57
C ASP A 124 11.99 5.89 9.77
N LEU A 125 12.06 4.64 9.28
CA LEU A 125 13.16 3.74 9.65
C LEU A 125 14.25 3.60 8.58
N LEU A 126 14.03 4.07 7.36
CA LEU A 126 14.99 3.92 6.26
C LEU A 126 16.02 5.06 6.16
N GLY A 127 16.05 5.99 7.12
CA GLY A 127 16.97 7.11 7.12
C GLY A 127 16.89 7.91 5.80
N PRO A 128 18.01 8.08 5.06
CA PRO A 128 18.01 8.84 3.80
C PRO A 128 17.10 8.26 2.69
N LEU A 129 16.71 7.00 2.81
CA LEU A 129 15.78 6.32 1.88
C LEU A 129 14.33 6.37 2.36
N SER A 130 14.05 7.05 3.47
CA SER A 130 12.68 7.23 3.98
C SER A 130 11.83 8.00 2.97
N PHE A 131 10.62 7.50 2.75
CA PHE A 131 9.72 8.03 1.73
C PHE A 131 8.28 8.11 2.28
N GLY A 132 7.92 9.28 2.81
CA GLY A 132 6.63 9.54 3.48
C GLY A 132 5.47 9.91 2.55
N TRP A 133 5.64 9.91 1.22
CA TRP A 133 4.61 10.31 0.27
C TRP A 133 3.60 9.19 -0.01
N LEU A 134 2.39 9.60 -0.42
CA LEU A 134 1.31 8.72 -0.89
C LEU A 134 0.94 7.62 0.13
N GLY A 135 0.77 7.98 1.40
CA GLY A 135 0.17 7.10 2.40
C GLY A 135 -1.24 6.66 1.97
N ILE A 136 -1.67 5.46 2.39
CA ILE A 136 -2.99 4.94 1.99
C ILE A 136 -4.15 5.81 2.50
N ALA A 137 -3.92 6.63 3.53
CA ALA A 137 -4.89 7.58 4.04
C ALA A 137 -4.98 8.88 3.21
N LEU A 138 -4.05 9.13 2.28
CA LEU A 138 -4.02 10.36 1.48
C LEU A 138 -5.34 10.67 0.75
N PRO A 139 -6.09 9.71 0.17
CA PRO A 139 -7.39 10.00 -0.44
C PRO A 139 -8.40 10.63 0.51
N LEU A 140 -8.27 10.43 1.84
CA LEU A 140 -9.16 11.01 2.84
C LEU A 140 -9.04 12.54 2.94
N THR A 141 -7.99 13.14 2.39
CA THR A 141 -7.86 14.60 2.28
C THR A 141 -8.99 15.22 1.45
N GLN A 142 -9.60 14.43 0.58
CA GLN A 142 -10.77 14.82 -0.21
C GLN A 142 -12.11 14.54 0.51
N LEU A 143 -12.06 13.99 1.72
CA LEU A 143 -13.21 13.60 2.54
C LEU A 143 -13.09 14.27 3.93
N PRO A 144 -13.34 15.59 4.04
CA PRO A 144 -13.04 16.37 5.24
C PRO A 144 -13.62 15.79 6.54
N SER A 145 -14.84 15.23 6.48
CA SER A 145 -15.49 14.62 7.65
C SER A 145 -14.72 13.41 8.20
N LEU A 146 -14.10 12.60 7.32
CA LEU A 146 -13.28 11.47 7.73
C LEU A 146 -11.87 11.91 8.13
N LEU A 147 -11.33 12.92 7.45
CA LEU A 147 -10.02 13.46 7.75
C LEU A 147 -9.93 14.04 9.17
N GLN A 148 -11.03 14.60 9.71
CA GLN A 148 -11.07 15.13 11.09
C GLN A 148 -10.70 14.08 12.15
N ALA A 149 -10.93 12.79 11.87
CA ALA A 149 -10.51 11.73 12.79
C ALA A 149 -8.97 11.69 12.96
N ALA A 150 -8.20 12.24 12.01
CA ALA A 150 -6.74 12.34 12.15
C ALA A 150 -6.30 13.12 13.39
N ALA A 151 -7.12 14.08 13.87
CA ALA A 151 -6.84 14.84 15.08
C ALA A 151 -6.76 13.94 16.33
N TRP A 152 -7.41 12.77 16.30
CA TRP A 152 -7.48 11.83 17.41
C TRP A 152 -6.54 10.64 17.24
N VAL A 153 -6.43 10.11 16.02
CA VAL A 153 -5.73 8.85 15.75
C VAL A 153 -4.48 9.01 14.87
N GLY A 154 -4.22 10.20 14.37
CA GLY A 154 -3.13 10.47 13.43
C GLY A 154 -3.31 9.81 12.06
N GLU A 155 -2.32 9.97 11.20
CA GLU A 155 -2.31 9.35 9.86
C GLU A 155 -2.28 7.81 9.95
N ALA A 156 -1.48 7.27 10.86
CA ALA A 156 -1.37 5.81 11.06
C ALA A 156 -2.69 5.19 11.49
N GLY A 157 -3.48 5.88 12.33
CA GLY A 157 -4.81 5.43 12.74
C GLY A 157 -5.81 5.47 11.59
N LEU A 158 -5.76 6.49 10.73
CA LEU A 158 -6.57 6.54 9.51
C LEU A 158 -6.19 5.40 8.54
N ALA A 159 -4.90 5.18 8.32
CA ALA A 159 -4.42 4.09 7.49
C ALA A 159 -4.88 2.72 8.02
N LEU A 160 -4.80 2.53 9.34
CA LEU A 160 -5.28 1.32 10.02
C LEU A 160 -6.79 1.10 9.76
N GLY A 161 -7.61 2.14 9.88
CA GLY A 161 -9.05 2.07 9.61
C GLY A 161 -9.37 1.74 8.16
N VAL A 162 -8.75 2.41 7.20
CA VAL A 162 -8.91 2.15 5.75
C VAL A 162 -8.57 0.70 5.42
N VAL A 163 -7.44 0.21 5.93
CA VAL A 163 -6.97 -1.14 5.63
C VAL A 163 -7.83 -2.20 6.34
N ALA A 164 -8.32 -1.91 7.57
CA ALA A 164 -9.25 -2.79 8.28
C ALA A 164 -10.56 -2.98 7.49
N ILE A 165 -11.09 -1.92 6.90
CA ILE A 165 -12.30 -1.99 6.05
C ILE A 165 -12.04 -2.90 4.84
N ASN A 166 -10.89 -2.77 4.15
CA ASN A 166 -10.54 -3.68 3.07
C ASN A 166 -10.51 -5.14 3.52
N GLY A 167 -9.94 -5.42 4.70
CA GLY A 167 -9.91 -6.76 5.28
C GLY A 167 -11.30 -7.29 5.65
N ALA A 168 -12.16 -6.43 6.21
CA ALA A 168 -13.54 -6.78 6.56
C ALA A 168 -14.38 -7.08 5.32
N VAL A 169 -14.27 -6.28 4.26
CA VAL A 169 -14.95 -6.52 2.97
C VAL A 169 -14.57 -7.90 2.41
N VAL A 170 -13.29 -8.28 2.48
CA VAL A 170 -12.88 -9.63 2.07
C VAL A 170 -13.59 -10.71 2.89
N GLY A 171 -13.75 -10.51 4.19
CA GLY A 171 -14.49 -11.44 5.05
C GLY A 171 -15.98 -11.59 4.69
N LEU A 172 -16.61 -10.51 4.23
CA LEU A 172 -18.05 -10.51 3.87
C LEU A 172 -18.34 -11.16 2.51
N VAL A 173 -17.39 -11.14 1.58
CA VAL A 173 -17.56 -11.65 0.20
C VAL A 173 -16.82 -12.98 -0.06
N SER A 174 -16.51 -13.70 1.02
CA SER A 174 -15.71 -14.95 0.99
C SER A 174 -16.56 -16.20 1.09
#